data_0c701f278f37c2d9685a379022af9d29
#
_entry.id   0c701f278f37c2d9685a379022af9d29
#
_cell.length_a   1.000
_cell.length_b   1.000
_cell.length_c   1.000
_cell.angle_alpha   90.00
_cell.angle_beta   90.00
_cell.angle_gamma   90.00
#
_symmetry.space_group_name_H-M   'P 1'
#
loop_
_entity.id
_entity.type
_entity.pdbx_description
1 polymer ?
#
loop_
_entity_poly.entity_id
_entity_poly.type
_entity_poly.pdbx_seq_one_letter_code
_entity_poly.pdbx_strand_id
1 'polypeptide(L)'
;MNSLQQIQHELGHLFSGLAQHHSKKSVLDSDVYRRHHPAIERAVTSTEQDDLSRSQPPRLRDFVRVVAWNIERGMQADGIAQALNEHPVLRYADVLLLTETDLGMGRSQNRNVARFLADALSMRYFYATSYLNLSPGPEGESDCKIDNTRALQGNAILSRHPFSDTWRIELP
;
A
#
# COMPACT_ATOMS: atom_id res chain seq x y z
N MET A 1 18.33 14.81 2.59
CA MET A 1 16.90 14.56 2.34
C MET A 1 16.81 13.92 0.96
N ASN A 2 16.60 12.60 0.90
CA ASN A 2 16.35 11.96 -0.38
C ASN A 2 14.95 12.37 -0.84
N SER A 3 14.87 12.91 -2.06
CA SER A 3 13.59 13.24 -2.68
C SER A 3 12.75 11.97 -2.77
N LEU A 4 11.55 12.07 -2.25
CA LEU A 4 10.54 11.04 -2.26
C LEU A 4 10.32 10.51 -3.66
N GLN A 5 10.68 9.27 -3.89
CA GLN A 5 10.36 8.58 -5.11
C GLN A 5 9.06 7.82 -4.86
N GLN A 6 7.93 8.44 -5.24
CA GLN A 6 6.66 7.73 -5.28
C GLN A 6 6.75 6.58 -6.28
N ILE A 7 6.17 5.44 -5.92
CA ILE A 7 6.09 4.29 -6.83
C ILE A 7 5.30 4.71 -8.07
N GLN A 8 5.97 4.71 -9.21
CA GLN A 8 5.40 4.97 -10.53
C GLN A 8 5.75 3.83 -11.46
N HIS A 9 4.83 3.45 -12.32
CA HIS A 9 5.07 2.53 -13.42
C HIS A 9 4.09 2.80 -14.56
N GLU A 10 4.46 2.42 -15.76
CA GLU A 10 3.65 2.60 -16.98
C GLU A 10 2.95 1.31 -17.43
N LEU A 11 2.65 0.40 -16.49
CA LEU A 11 2.08 -0.92 -16.79
C LEU A 11 0.58 -0.91 -17.06
N GLY A 12 -0.10 0.22 -16.88
CA GLY A 12 -1.56 0.34 -17.02
C GLY A 12 -2.10 -0.18 -18.36
N HIS A 13 -1.37 0.04 -19.45
CA HIS A 13 -1.77 -0.44 -20.78
C HIS A 13 -1.75 -1.98 -20.90
N LEU A 14 -1.14 -2.70 -19.97
CA LEU A 14 -1.08 -4.16 -19.96
C LEU A 14 -2.22 -4.80 -19.17
N PHE A 15 -2.89 -4.05 -18.29
CA PHE A 15 -3.81 -4.63 -17.31
C PHE A 15 -4.98 -5.36 -17.98
N SER A 16 -5.60 -4.77 -19.00
CA SER A 16 -6.71 -5.42 -19.71
C SER A 16 -6.31 -6.72 -20.42
N GLY A 17 -5.11 -6.76 -20.99
CA GLY A 17 -4.57 -7.96 -21.62
C GLY A 17 -4.22 -9.06 -20.63
N LEU A 18 -3.57 -8.69 -19.51
CA LEU A 18 -3.20 -9.64 -18.46
C LEU A 18 -4.43 -10.15 -17.69
N ALA A 19 -5.46 -9.33 -17.50
CA ALA A 19 -6.69 -9.71 -16.79
C ALA A 19 -7.53 -10.75 -17.54
N GLN A 20 -7.29 -10.98 -18.86
CA GLN A 20 -7.95 -12.03 -19.62
C GLN A 20 -7.49 -13.45 -19.25
N HIS A 21 -6.38 -13.57 -18.53
CA HIS A 21 -5.86 -14.86 -18.10
C HIS A 21 -6.52 -15.29 -16.78
N HIS A 22 -7.08 -16.50 -16.76
CA HIS A 22 -7.84 -17.03 -15.61
C HIS A 22 -6.99 -17.74 -14.55
N SER A 23 -5.66 -17.80 -14.72
CA SER A 23 -4.76 -18.40 -13.74
C SER A 23 -3.41 -17.72 -13.71
N LYS A 24 -2.73 -17.75 -12.55
CA LYS A 24 -1.35 -17.26 -12.41
C LYS A 24 -0.43 -17.90 -13.45
N LYS A 25 -0.56 -19.21 -13.67
CA LYS A 25 0.25 -19.92 -14.66
C LYS A 25 0.03 -19.36 -16.08
N SER A 26 -1.21 -19.15 -16.51
CA SER A 26 -1.47 -18.62 -17.85
C SER A 26 -0.98 -17.18 -18.03
N VAL A 27 -0.98 -16.38 -16.96
CA VAL A 27 -0.34 -15.05 -16.97
C VAL A 27 1.16 -15.18 -17.21
N LEU A 28 1.85 -16.00 -16.40
CA LEU A 28 3.30 -16.19 -16.48
C LEU A 28 3.76 -16.76 -17.83
N ASP A 29 2.94 -17.61 -18.44
CA ASP A 29 3.21 -18.23 -19.75
C ASP A 29 2.87 -17.31 -20.93
N SER A 30 2.22 -16.15 -20.71
CA SER A 30 1.83 -15.23 -21.76
C SER A 30 3.02 -14.46 -22.33
N ASP A 31 2.96 -14.14 -23.63
CA ASP A 31 3.99 -13.33 -24.30
C ASP A 31 4.01 -11.88 -23.74
N VAL A 32 2.87 -11.38 -23.31
CA VAL A 32 2.76 -10.05 -22.68
C VAL A 32 3.57 -10.03 -21.39
N TYR A 33 3.36 -11.02 -20.51
CA TYR A 33 4.12 -11.10 -19.26
C TYR A 33 5.62 -11.24 -19.52
N ARG A 34 6.03 -12.19 -20.38
CA ARG A 34 7.46 -12.42 -20.69
C ARG A 34 8.15 -11.17 -21.21
N ARG A 35 7.49 -10.43 -22.10
CA ARG A 35 8.02 -9.18 -22.68
C ARG A 35 8.20 -8.08 -21.63
N HIS A 36 7.29 -7.98 -20.69
CA HIS A 36 7.27 -6.91 -19.69
C HIS A 36 7.72 -7.33 -18.30
N HIS A 37 8.17 -8.59 -18.14
CA HIS A 37 8.62 -9.16 -16.87
C HIS A 37 9.56 -8.25 -16.08
N PRO A 38 10.63 -7.65 -16.65
CA PRO A 38 11.52 -6.79 -15.86
C PRO A 38 10.83 -5.53 -15.30
N ALA A 39 9.82 -5.01 -15.99
CA ALA A 39 9.06 -3.85 -15.51
C ALA A 39 8.04 -4.27 -14.44
N ILE A 40 7.41 -5.42 -14.59
CA ILE A 40 6.50 -6.00 -13.60
C ILE A 40 7.28 -6.32 -12.32
N GLU A 41 8.43 -6.96 -12.41
CA GLU A 41 9.29 -7.27 -11.26
C GLU A 41 9.69 -6.00 -10.51
N ARG A 42 10.11 -4.94 -11.20
CA ARG A 42 10.40 -3.65 -10.54
C ARG A 42 9.20 -3.09 -9.81
N ALA A 43 7.99 -3.22 -10.36
CA ALA A 43 6.78 -2.73 -9.71
C ALA A 43 6.45 -3.53 -8.45
N VAL A 44 6.49 -4.87 -8.52
CA VAL A 44 6.14 -5.74 -7.38
C VAL A 44 7.24 -5.81 -6.30
N THR A 45 8.45 -5.38 -6.63
CA THR A 45 9.54 -5.28 -5.63
C THR A 45 9.74 -3.87 -5.10
N SER A 46 8.93 -2.92 -5.54
CA SER A 46 9.07 -1.52 -5.17
C SER A 46 8.68 -1.24 -3.72
N THR A 47 9.34 -0.25 -3.14
CA THR A 47 9.03 0.30 -1.82
C THR A 47 8.89 1.81 -1.91
N GLU A 48 8.12 2.39 -1.01
CA GLU A 48 7.93 3.83 -0.91
C GLU A 48 7.97 4.25 0.56
N GLN A 49 8.62 5.36 0.88
CA GLN A 49 8.60 5.94 2.21
C GLN A 49 8.54 7.46 2.18
N ASP A 50 7.92 8.03 3.20
CA ASP A 50 7.83 9.48 3.38
C ASP A 50 7.74 9.86 4.85
N ASP A 51 8.13 11.10 5.15
CA ASP A 51 7.88 11.76 6.43
C ASP A 51 6.79 12.82 6.26
N LEU A 52 5.58 12.48 6.67
CA LEU A 52 4.42 13.39 6.64
C LEU A 52 4.10 13.93 8.04
N SER A 53 5.01 13.76 9.00
CA SER A 53 4.83 14.27 10.35
C SER A 53 4.83 15.80 10.37
N ARG A 54 3.85 16.39 11.08
CA ARG A 54 3.69 17.83 11.25
C ARG A 54 4.23 18.34 12.59
N SER A 55 4.76 17.45 13.41
CA SER A 55 5.27 17.74 14.74
C SER A 55 6.53 16.94 15.04
N GLN A 56 7.26 17.38 16.05
CA GLN A 56 8.39 16.60 16.55
C GLN A 56 7.92 15.21 17.04
N PRO A 57 8.74 14.17 16.88
CA PRO A 57 8.38 12.85 17.37
C PRO A 57 8.13 12.91 18.88
N PRO A 58 7.15 12.15 19.38
CA PRO A 58 6.91 12.08 20.81
C PRO A 58 8.15 11.55 21.54
N ARG A 59 8.31 11.95 22.81
CA ARG A 59 9.38 11.39 23.63
C ARG A 59 9.22 9.86 23.72
N LEU A 60 10.29 9.13 23.46
CA LEU A 60 10.32 7.69 23.67
C LEU A 60 10.01 7.39 25.14
N ARG A 61 9.13 6.41 25.35
CA ARG A 61 8.76 5.87 26.65
C ARG A 61 9.37 4.48 26.81
N ASP A 62 9.18 3.87 27.97
CA ASP A 62 9.64 2.50 28.25
C ASP A 62 8.81 1.44 27.50
N PHE A 63 7.81 1.88 26.74
CA PHE A 63 6.96 1.02 25.92
C PHE A 63 6.54 1.73 24.61
N VAL A 64 6.21 0.95 23.61
CA VAL A 64 5.66 1.39 22.32
C VAL A 64 4.28 0.75 22.14
N ARG A 65 3.29 1.57 21.75
CA ARG A 65 1.95 1.08 21.41
C ARG A 65 1.91 0.74 19.93
N VAL A 66 1.68 -0.53 19.66
CA VAL A 66 1.59 -1.03 18.29
C VAL A 66 0.17 -1.49 18.01
N VAL A 67 -0.37 -1.10 16.87
CA VAL A 67 -1.63 -1.63 16.33
C VAL A 67 -1.29 -2.40 15.06
N ALA A 68 -1.66 -3.67 15.00
CA ALA A 68 -1.63 -4.48 13.79
C ALA A 68 -3.06 -4.63 13.26
N TRP A 69 -3.28 -4.28 11.99
CA TRP A 69 -4.62 -4.26 11.40
C TRP A 69 -4.59 -4.66 9.92
N ASN A 70 -5.41 -5.66 9.55
CA ASN A 70 -5.78 -5.88 8.17
C ASN A 70 -6.87 -4.86 7.83
N ILE A 71 -6.55 -3.89 6.98
CA ILE A 71 -7.43 -2.76 6.67
C ILE A 71 -8.32 -3.00 5.44
N GLU A 72 -8.45 -4.26 5.02
CA GLU A 72 -9.34 -4.63 3.91
C GLU A 72 -9.13 -3.72 2.69
N ARG A 73 -7.87 -3.69 2.21
CA ARG A 73 -7.39 -2.90 1.06
C ARG A 73 -7.48 -1.38 1.21
N GLY A 74 -7.97 -0.91 2.36
CA GLY A 74 -8.21 0.52 2.61
C GLY A 74 -9.41 1.07 1.86
N MET A 75 -10.40 0.21 1.52
CA MET A 75 -11.65 0.66 0.87
C MET A 75 -12.39 1.70 1.72
N GLN A 76 -12.26 1.59 3.05
CA GLN A 76 -12.85 2.53 4.01
C GLN A 76 -11.78 3.46 4.63
N ALA A 77 -10.80 3.91 3.84
CA ALA A 77 -9.66 4.67 4.34
C ALA A 77 -10.04 5.91 5.17
N ASP A 78 -11.10 6.61 4.78
CA ASP A 78 -11.58 7.79 5.55
C ASP A 78 -12.10 7.39 6.94
N GLY A 79 -12.90 6.32 7.04
CA GLY A 79 -13.38 5.78 8.32
C GLY A 79 -12.26 5.22 9.19
N ILE A 80 -11.26 4.58 8.57
CA ILE A 80 -10.06 4.09 9.26
C ILE A 80 -9.26 5.26 9.84
N ALA A 81 -9.05 6.33 9.05
CA ALA A 81 -8.37 7.54 9.52
C ALA A 81 -9.14 8.19 10.68
N GLN A 82 -10.46 8.27 10.59
CA GLN A 82 -11.30 8.79 11.67
C GLN A 82 -11.16 7.94 12.94
N ALA A 83 -11.29 6.60 12.81
CA ALA A 83 -11.16 5.70 13.96
C ALA A 83 -9.77 5.83 14.64
N LEU A 84 -8.70 5.91 13.86
CA LEU A 84 -7.34 6.06 14.38
C LEU A 84 -7.08 7.43 15.04
N ASN A 85 -7.81 8.48 14.66
CA ASN A 85 -7.71 9.81 15.27
C ASN A 85 -8.60 9.98 16.51
N GLU A 86 -9.79 9.39 16.52
CA GLU A 86 -10.83 9.70 17.50
C GLU A 86 -11.00 8.62 18.58
N HIS A 87 -10.73 7.36 18.26
CA HIS A 87 -10.92 6.26 19.21
C HIS A 87 -10.02 6.42 20.44
N PRO A 88 -10.58 6.32 21.68
CA PRO A 88 -9.88 6.66 22.92
C PRO A 88 -8.60 5.84 23.19
N VAL A 89 -8.42 4.70 22.52
CA VAL A 89 -7.22 3.88 22.62
C VAL A 89 -6.36 3.98 21.36
N LEU A 90 -6.94 3.83 20.17
CA LEU A 90 -6.18 3.74 18.91
C LEU A 90 -5.44 5.03 18.57
N ARG A 91 -5.99 6.19 18.93
CA ARG A 91 -5.35 7.50 18.69
C ARG A 91 -3.98 7.68 19.35
N TYR A 92 -3.63 6.80 20.30
CA TYR A 92 -2.34 6.82 20.98
C TYR A 92 -1.33 5.81 20.39
N ALA A 93 -1.65 5.15 19.29
CA ALA A 93 -0.71 4.26 18.62
C ALA A 93 0.57 5.00 18.22
N ASP A 94 1.71 4.45 18.56
CA ASP A 94 3.02 4.93 18.17
C ASP A 94 3.42 4.36 16.81
N VAL A 95 3.00 3.11 16.54
CA VAL A 95 3.26 2.37 15.30
C VAL A 95 1.99 1.66 14.84
N LEU A 96 1.73 1.70 13.54
CA LEU A 96 0.68 0.93 12.87
C LEU A 96 1.33 -0.04 11.89
N LEU A 97 0.96 -1.32 11.97
CA LEU A 97 1.34 -2.38 11.05
C LEU A 97 0.09 -2.71 10.23
N LEU A 98 0.06 -2.26 8.99
CA LEU A 98 -1.11 -2.37 8.13
C LEU A 98 -0.87 -3.42 7.05
N THR A 99 -1.78 -4.36 6.92
CA THR A 99 -1.80 -5.33 5.84
C THR A 99 -2.94 -5.05 4.87
N GLU A 100 -2.84 -5.58 3.67
CA GLU A 100 -3.78 -5.36 2.57
C GLU A 100 -3.96 -3.87 2.25
N THR A 101 -2.89 -3.18 1.97
CA THR A 101 -2.87 -1.75 1.68
C THR A 101 -2.77 -1.53 0.18
N ASP A 102 -3.81 -0.96 -0.44
CA ASP A 102 -3.83 -0.67 -1.88
C ASP A 102 -3.02 0.57 -2.25
N LEU A 103 -2.48 0.52 -3.47
CA LEU A 103 -1.86 1.65 -4.13
C LEU A 103 -2.33 1.71 -5.60
N GLY A 104 -3.18 2.68 -5.91
CA GLY A 104 -3.70 2.89 -7.26
C GLY A 104 -4.67 1.80 -7.72
N MET A 105 -5.51 1.29 -6.83
CA MET A 105 -6.62 0.39 -7.12
C MET A 105 -7.93 1.17 -7.17
N GLY A 106 -8.74 0.91 -8.18
CA GLY A 106 -10.04 1.58 -8.37
C GLY A 106 -10.96 1.44 -7.16
N ARG A 107 -11.02 0.25 -6.53
CA ARG A 107 -11.82 -0.05 -5.34
C ARG A 107 -11.47 0.82 -4.12
N SER A 108 -10.26 1.31 -4.03
CA SER A 108 -9.79 2.28 -3.02
C SER A 108 -9.61 3.69 -3.61
N GLN A 109 -10.38 4.03 -4.66
CA GLN A 109 -10.39 5.33 -5.33
C GLN A 109 -9.03 5.74 -5.92
N ASN A 110 -8.23 4.77 -6.34
CA ASN A 110 -6.88 4.95 -6.85
C ASN A 110 -5.93 5.65 -5.86
N ARG A 111 -6.25 5.64 -4.57
CA ARG A 111 -5.40 6.26 -3.54
C ARG A 111 -4.10 5.47 -3.34
N ASN A 112 -3.08 6.15 -2.88
CA ASN A 112 -2.01 5.56 -2.10
C ASN A 112 -2.51 5.52 -0.65
N VAL A 113 -3.07 4.39 -0.23
CA VAL A 113 -3.77 4.28 1.06
C VAL A 113 -2.80 4.48 2.23
N ALA A 114 -1.57 3.94 2.13
CA ALA A 114 -0.55 4.13 3.17
C ALA A 114 -0.20 5.62 3.35
N ARG A 115 0.04 6.32 2.25
CA ARG A 115 0.33 7.76 2.26
C ARG A 115 -0.85 8.58 2.78
N PHE A 116 -2.07 8.25 2.34
CA PHE A 116 -3.29 8.93 2.79
C PHE A 116 -3.46 8.82 4.31
N LEU A 117 -3.32 7.62 4.87
CA LEU A 117 -3.43 7.40 6.32
C LEU A 117 -2.28 8.09 7.08
N ALA A 118 -1.05 8.03 6.56
CA ALA A 118 0.09 8.69 7.17
C ALA A 118 -0.08 10.22 7.22
N ASP A 119 -0.60 10.84 6.15
CA ASP A 119 -0.89 12.28 6.12
C ASP A 119 -2.01 12.65 7.11
N ALA A 120 -3.11 11.89 7.12
CA ALA A 120 -4.23 12.11 8.03
C ALA A 120 -3.83 12.00 9.50
N LEU A 121 -2.85 11.14 9.82
CA LEU A 121 -2.36 10.88 11.18
C LEU A 121 -1.09 11.67 11.53
N SER A 122 -0.54 12.45 10.59
CA SER A 122 0.75 13.15 10.74
C SER A 122 1.88 12.19 11.15
N MET A 123 2.01 11.08 10.43
CA MET A 123 2.99 10.02 10.68
C MET A 123 3.94 9.86 9.49
N ARG A 124 5.05 9.18 9.73
CA ARG A 124 5.93 8.63 8.71
C ARG A 124 5.36 7.32 8.22
N TYR A 125 5.65 6.94 6.98
CA TYR A 125 5.30 5.61 6.50
C TYR A 125 6.41 4.97 5.68
N PHE A 126 6.41 3.66 5.69
CA PHE A 126 7.11 2.79 4.76
C PHE A 126 6.09 1.81 4.19
N TYR A 127 6.01 1.75 2.87
CA TYR A 127 5.15 0.84 2.13
C TYR A 127 6.01 -0.10 1.29
N ALA A 128 5.65 -1.38 1.26
CA ALA A 128 6.27 -2.38 0.42
C ALA A 128 5.21 -3.11 -0.39
N THR A 129 5.38 -3.12 -1.71
CA THR A 129 4.50 -3.86 -2.61
C THR A 129 4.66 -5.37 -2.38
N SER A 130 3.55 -6.10 -2.37
CA SER A 130 3.51 -7.56 -2.29
C SER A 130 3.21 -8.17 -3.66
N TYR A 131 2.30 -7.57 -4.42
CA TYR A 131 1.93 -8.07 -5.75
C TYR A 131 1.18 -7.03 -6.58
N LEU A 132 1.16 -7.28 -7.88
CA LEU A 132 0.31 -6.60 -8.86
C LEU A 132 -1.04 -7.31 -8.87
N ASN A 133 -2.12 -6.58 -8.54
CA ASN A 133 -3.47 -7.11 -8.49
C ASN A 133 -4.28 -6.65 -9.70
N LEU A 134 -4.43 -7.54 -10.67
CA LEU A 134 -5.14 -7.26 -11.92
C LEU A 134 -6.66 -7.43 -11.80
N SER A 135 -7.10 -8.17 -10.78
CA SER A 135 -8.52 -8.39 -10.51
C SER A 135 -9.12 -7.17 -9.81
N PRO A 136 -10.35 -6.77 -10.15
CA PRO A 136 -11.07 -5.77 -9.34
C PRO A 136 -11.39 -6.25 -7.93
N GLY A 137 -11.32 -7.56 -7.67
CA GLY A 137 -11.64 -8.21 -6.41
C GLY A 137 -12.75 -9.25 -6.55
N PRO A 138 -13.11 -9.97 -5.46
CA PRO A 138 -14.25 -10.87 -5.41
C PRO A 138 -15.59 -10.12 -5.60
N GLU A 139 -16.69 -10.86 -5.74
CA GLU A 139 -18.04 -10.29 -5.80
C GLU A 139 -18.27 -9.30 -4.64
N GLY A 140 -18.78 -8.11 -4.96
CA GLY A 140 -18.94 -6.99 -4.02
C GLY A 140 -17.80 -5.96 -4.09
N GLU A 141 -16.57 -6.35 -4.43
CA GLU A 141 -15.48 -5.42 -4.77
C GLU A 141 -15.42 -5.15 -6.28
N SER A 142 -15.94 -6.10 -7.08
CA SER A 142 -16.00 -6.03 -8.55
C SER A 142 -16.99 -5.00 -9.10
N ASP A 143 -17.88 -4.45 -8.28
CA ASP A 143 -18.83 -3.40 -8.67
C ASP A 143 -18.16 -2.03 -8.88
N CYS A 144 -16.88 -1.92 -8.54
CA CYS A 144 -16.12 -0.71 -8.79
C CYS A 144 -15.89 -0.52 -10.30
N LYS A 145 -16.46 0.57 -10.84
CA LYS A 145 -16.31 0.97 -12.24
C LYS A 145 -15.08 1.84 -12.52
N ILE A 146 -14.22 2.02 -11.51
CA ILE A 146 -13.03 2.85 -11.62
C ILE A 146 -11.85 1.95 -12.03
N ASP A 147 -11.23 2.25 -13.16
CA ASP A 147 -10.06 1.52 -13.61
C ASP A 147 -8.87 1.70 -12.66
N ASN A 148 -8.08 0.65 -12.51
CA ASN A 148 -6.85 0.69 -11.72
C ASN A 148 -5.79 1.54 -12.41
N THR A 149 -5.13 2.44 -11.67
CA THR A 149 -4.02 3.24 -12.20
C THR A 149 -2.66 2.57 -12.00
N ARG A 150 -2.44 1.89 -10.88
CA ARG A 150 -1.18 1.20 -10.56
C ARG A 150 -1.38 -0.27 -10.23
N ALA A 151 -2.57 -0.67 -9.80
CA ALA A 151 -2.94 -2.05 -9.52
C ALA A 151 -1.99 -2.76 -8.52
N LEU A 152 -1.44 -2.03 -7.54
CA LEU A 152 -0.53 -2.56 -6.55
C LEU A 152 -1.24 -2.77 -5.21
N GLN A 153 -0.87 -3.84 -4.53
CA GLN A 153 -1.27 -4.11 -3.15
C GLN A 153 -0.04 -4.55 -2.35
N GLY A 154 0.02 -4.12 -1.09
CA GLY A 154 1.15 -4.41 -0.22
C GLY A 154 0.83 -4.24 1.25
N ASN A 155 1.89 -4.03 2.03
CA ASN A 155 1.81 -3.79 3.46
C ASN A 155 2.51 -2.46 3.79
N ALA A 156 2.10 -1.84 4.89
CA ALA A 156 2.68 -0.58 5.32
C ALA A 156 2.97 -0.57 6.82
N ILE A 157 4.01 0.17 7.19
CA ILE A 157 4.30 0.55 8.56
C ILE A 157 4.16 2.07 8.64
N LEU A 158 3.31 2.55 9.55
CA LEU A 158 3.24 3.96 9.88
C LEU A 158 3.83 4.17 11.27
N SER A 159 4.58 5.26 11.47
CA SER A 159 5.25 5.54 12.75
C SER A 159 5.26 7.03 13.10
N ARG A 160 5.03 7.33 14.38
CA ARG A 160 5.28 8.68 14.94
C ARG A 160 6.77 8.94 15.12
N HIS A 161 7.59 7.90 15.20
CA HIS A 161 9.03 7.98 15.34
C HIS A 161 9.74 7.84 13.99
N PRO A 162 10.92 8.43 13.79
CA PRO A 162 11.69 8.26 12.58
C PRO A 162 12.11 6.79 12.41
N PHE A 163 12.18 6.33 11.17
CA PHE A 163 12.82 5.07 10.81
C PHE A 163 14.34 5.30 10.76
N SER A 164 15.11 4.40 11.37
CA SER A 164 16.57 4.37 11.17
C SER A 164 16.91 3.65 9.87
N ASP A 165 16.31 2.47 9.69
CA ASP A 165 16.49 1.62 8.52
C ASP A 165 15.18 0.93 8.18
N THR A 166 14.97 0.65 6.90
CA THR A 166 13.79 -0.05 6.38
C THR A 166 14.21 -1.04 5.30
N TRP A 167 13.70 -2.27 5.40
CA TRP A 167 13.97 -3.31 4.41
C TRP A 167 12.70 -4.04 4.02
N ARG A 168 12.62 -4.42 2.74
CA ARG A 168 11.66 -5.40 2.23
C ARG A 168 12.34 -6.77 2.20
N ILE A 169 11.71 -7.74 2.82
CA ILE A 169 12.14 -9.14 2.76
C ILE A 169 11.08 -9.90 1.97
N GLU A 170 11.52 -10.60 0.94
CA GLU A 170 10.67 -11.51 0.18
C GLU A 170 10.68 -12.87 0.85
N LEU A 171 9.49 -13.40 1.12
CA LEU A 171 9.34 -14.75 1.65
C LEU A 171 9.32 -15.75 0.49
N PRO A 172 9.91 -16.95 0.67
CA PRO A 172 9.98 -17.99 -0.37
C PRO A 172 8.60 -18.52 -0.79
#